data_07711a9e13d96a9a06d569986bfa16be
#
_entry.id   07711a9e13d96a9a06d569986bfa16be
#
_cell.length_a   1.000
_cell.length_b   1.000
_cell.length_c   1.000
_cell.angle_alpha   90.00
_cell.angle_beta   90.00
_cell.angle_gamma   90.00
#
_symmetry.space_group_name_H-M   'P 1'
#
loop_
_entity.id
_entity.type
_entity.pdbx_description
1 polymer ?
#
loop_
_entity_poly.entity_id
_entity_poly.type
_entity_poly.pdbx_seq_one_letter_code
_entity_poly.pdbx_strand_id
1 'polypeptide(L)'
;MILGPNDAVSRRPSRIVVAGTSGSGKTTLSARLGSILGIEHIEIDSLYHGPDWTPRVTFEQDVKEFIARPAWVTEWQYSVVRDRLVDRADLMLWIDLPRRTVMRQIVIRTVRRRLGRTVLWNGNFEPPLHRIFFDREHVIRWAWNTHRMTAARVQRLNMRRPDLTIVRFRSHAEVNRWLADRLLPAARI
;
A
#
# COMPACT_ATOMS: atom_id res chain seq x y z
N MET A 1 17.11 -7.29 -1.76
CA MET A 1 17.50 -7.57 -0.34
C MET A 1 16.41 -7.06 0.61
N ILE A 2 16.05 -7.83 1.66
CA ILE A 2 15.05 -7.38 2.66
C ILE A 2 15.80 -6.85 3.89
N LEU A 3 15.61 -5.57 4.16
CA LEU A 3 16.17 -4.82 5.27
C LEU A 3 15.17 -4.75 6.44
N GLY A 4 15.70 -4.57 7.65
CA GLY A 4 14.91 -4.23 8.84
C GLY A 4 14.71 -2.70 9.00
N PRO A 5 13.93 -2.29 10.00
CA PRO A 5 13.63 -0.87 10.23
C PRO A 5 14.84 -0.04 10.73
N ASN A 6 15.92 -0.69 11.11
CA ASN A 6 17.13 -0.01 11.59
C ASN A 6 18.21 0.14 10.50
N ASP A 7 18.03 -0.53 9.37
CA ASP A 7 19.00 -0.50 8.28
C ASP A 7 18.88 0.80 7.48
N ALA A 8 20.01 1.31 7.02
CA ALA A 8 20.03 2.53 6.23
C ALA A 8 19.59 2.26 4.78
N VAL A 9 18.86 3.22 4.21
CA VAL A 9 18.61 3.27 2.77
C VAL A 9 19.69 4.15 2.15
N SER A 10 20.43 3.60 1.19
CA SER A 10 21.67 4.19 0.67
C SER A 10 21.49 5.48 -0.13
N ARG A 11 20.28 5.78 -0.58
CA ARG A 11 19.95 6.98 -1.37
C ARG A 11 18.51 7.44 -1.13
N ARG A 12 18.25 8.72 -1.45
CA ARG A 12 16.88 9.26 -1.44
C ARG A 12 16.03 8.52 -2.47
N PRO A 13 14.93 7.86 -2.05
CA PRO A 13 14.06 7.17 -2.98
C PRO A 13 13.16 8.16 -3.74
N SER A 14 12.84 7.82 -4.99
CA SER A 14 11.96 8.63 -5.84
C SER A 14 10.73 7.86 -6.33
N ARG A 15 10.82 6.54 -6.49
CA ARG A 15 9.73 5.69 -6.97
C ARG A 15 9.47 4.59 -5.96
N ILE A 16 8.41 4.79 -5.17
CA ILE A 16 8.17 3.99 -3.97
C ILE A 16 6.89 3.21 -4.08
N VAL A 17 6.94 1.93 -3.77
CA VAL A 17 5.76 1.08 -3.59
C VAL A 17 5.60 0.68 -2.13
N VAL A 18 4.36 0.74 -1.63
CA VAL A 18 4.03 0.34 -0.26
C VAL A 18 3.23 -0.96 -0.30
N ALA A 19 3.81 -2.03 0.21
CA ALA A 19 3.21 -3.36 0.30
C ALA A 19 2.59 -3.61 1.67
N GLY A 20 1.52 -4.40 1.72
CA GLY A 20 0.84 -4.79 2.95
C GLY A 20 -0.58 -5.29 2.68
N THR A 21 -1.17 -5.98 3.63
CA THR A 21 -2.56 -6.45 3.56
C THR A 21 -3.54 -5.28 3.64
N SER A 22 -4.77 -5.43 3.14
CA SER A 22 -5.84 -4.45 3.38
C SER A 22 -5.98 -4.17 4.88
N GLY A 23 -6.05 -2.89 5.26
CA GLY A 23 -6.11 -2.48 6.67
C GLY A 23 -4.75 -2.36 7.38
N SER A 24 -3.61 -2.62 6.72
CA SER A 24 -2.28 -2.47 7.34
C SER A 24 -1.78 -1.02 7.43
N GLY A 25 -2.45 -0.06 6.78
CA GLY A 25 -2.05 1.35 6.79
C GLY A 25 -1.20 1.78 5.59
N LYS A 26 -1.23 1.04 4.48
CA LYS A 26 -0.48 1.37 3.25
C LYS A 26 -0.73 2.81 2.78
N THR A 27 -1.99 3.16 2.54
CA THR A 27 -2.37 4.50 2.04
C THR A 27 -1.91 5.62 2.97
N THR A 28 -2.04 5.42 4.29
CA THR A 28 -1.54 6.40 5.27
C THR A 28 -0.02 6.55 5.19
N LEU A 29 0.73 5.46 5.03
CA LEU A 29 2.17 5.52 4.88
C LEU A 29 2.55 6.17 3.55
N SER A 30 1.89 5.80 2.44
CA SER A 30 2.13 6.38 1.11
C SER A 30 1.92 7.91 1.11
N ALA A 31 0.83 8.39 1.72
CA ALA A 31 0.56 9.83 1.84
C ALA A 31 1.65 10.56 2.66
N ARG A 32 2.10 9.96 3.78
CA ARG A 32 3.18 10.51 4.60
C ARG A 32 4.51 10.57 3.85
N LEU A 33 4.83 9.53 3.08
CA LEU A 33 6.02 9.51 2.23
C LEU A 33 5.99 10.60 1.18
N GLY A 34 4.85 10.75 0.50
CA GLY A 34 4.63 11.83 -0.48
C GLY A 34 4.89 13.20 0.13
N SER A 35 4.32 13.46 1.31
CA SER A 35 4.50 14.73 2.04
C SER A 35 5.94 14.96 2.48
N ILE A 36 6.63 13.94 3.03
CA ILE A 36 8.02 14.07 3.54
C ILE A 36 9.01 14.30 2.38
N LEU A 37 8.82 13.59 1.27
CA LEU A 37 9.75 13.62 0.14
C LEU A 37 9.41 14.69 -0.90
N GLY A 38 8.25 15.33 -0.79
CA GLY A 38 7.75 16.28 -1.80
C GLY A 38 7.43 15.61 -3.14
N ILE A 39 6.96 14.36 -3.13
CA ILE A 39 6.58 13.60 -4.32
C ILE A 39 5.10 13.24 -4.30
N GLU A 40 4.52 13.07 -5.48
CA GLU A 40 3.10 12.77 -5.61
C GLU A 40 2.76 11.38 -5.05
N HIS A 41 1.76 11.31 -4.17
CA HIS A 41 1.11 10.06 -3.77
C HIS A 41 -0.06 9.79 -4.70
N ILE A 42 0.03 8.72 -5.47
CA ILE A 42 -1.05 8.24 -6.34
C ILE A 42 -1.74 7.07 -5.63
N GLU A 43 -2.93 7.32 -5.08
CA GLU A 43 -3.72 6.28 -4.43
C GLU A 43 -4.29 5.32 -5.48
N ILE A 44 -3.73 4.12 -5.57
CA ILE A 44 -4.04 3.18 -6.67
C ILE A 44 -5.50 2.72 -6.67
N ASP A 45 -6.16 2.71 -5.50
CA ASP A 45 -7.58 2.38 -5.40
C ASP A 45 -8.46 3.42 -6.11
N SER A 46 -8.05 4.70 -6.14
CA SER A 46 -8.77 5.76 -6.86
C SER A 46 -8.69 5.62 -8.38
N LEU A 47 -7.62 5.01 -8.87
CA LEU A 47 -7.47 4.70 -10.30
C LEU A 47 -8.24 3.45 -10.70
N TYR A 48 -8.37 2.49 -9.80
CA TYR A 48 -9.02 1.21 -10.10
C TYR A 48 -10.53 1.26 -10.00
N HIS A 49 -11.07 1.85 -8.91
CA HIS A 49 -12.52 1.87 -8.66
C HIS A 49 -13.19 3.04 -9.36
N GLY A 50 -14.07 2.74 -10.31
CA GLY A 50 -15.04 3.68 -10.87
C GLY A 50 -16.31 3.77 -10.02
N PRO A 51 -17.38 4.47 -10.51
CA PRO A 51 -18.68 4.48 -9.86
C PRO A 51 -19.19 3.06 -9.60
N ASP A 52 -19.95 2.88 -8.52
CA ASP A 52 -20.51 1.59 -8.11
C ASP A 52 -19.47 0.45 -7.99
N TRP A 53 -18.24 0.81 -7.57
CA TRP A 53 -17.11 -0.12 -7.39
C TRP A 53 -16.71 -0.86 -8.69
N THR A 54 -17.14 -0.40 -9.85
CA THR A 54 -16.77 -1.02 -11.14
C THR A 54 -15.29 -0.74 -11.44
N PRO A 55 -14.51 -1.73 -11.94
CA PRO A 55 -13.16 -1.48 -12.41
C PRO A 55 -13.14 -0.50 -13.58
N ARG A 56 -12.28 0.52 -13.53
CA ARG A 56 -12.11 1.47 -14.63
C ARG A 56 -11.35 0.82 -15.79
N VAL A 57 -11.87 0.96 -17.00
CA VAL A 57 -11.25 0.43 -18.22
C VAL A 57 -9.89 1.09 -18.52
N THR A 58 -9.67 2.33 -18.07
CA THR A 58 -8.43 3.08 -18.24
C THR A 58 -7.34 2.73 -17.21
N PHE A 59 -7.64 1.89 -16.20
CA PHE A 59 -6.77 1.64 -15.06
C PHE A 59 -5.33 1.27 -15.44
N GLU A 60 -5.14 0.33 -16.35
CA GLU A 60 -3.78 -0.09 -16.76
C GLU A 60 -3.05 1.02 -17.50
N GLN A 61 -3.76 1.82 -18.28
CA GLN A 61 -3.19 2.96 -19.00
C GLN A 61 -2.81 4.07 -18.02
N ASP A 62 -3.70 4.41 -17.08
CA ASP A 62 -3.44 5.41 -16.03
C ASP A 62 -2.19 5.03 -15.21
N VAL A 63 -2.05 3.74 -14.86
CA VAL A 63 -0.85 3.23 -14.17
C VAL A 63 0.40 3.37 -15.05
N LYS A 64 0.33 2.99 -16.33
CA LYS A 64 1.46 3.12 -17.26
C LYS A 64 1.95 4.56 -17.37
N GLU A 65 1.03 5.51 -17.36
CA GLU A 65 1.35 6.95 -17.45
C GLU A 65 2.06 7.46 -16.20
N PHE A 66 1.53 7.17 -15.00
CA PHE A 66 2.17 7.70 -13.80
C PHE A 66 3.51 7.03 -13.47
N ILE A 67 3.68 5.73 -13.72
CA ILE A 67 4.97 5.06 -13.46
C ILE A 67 6.09 5.52 -14.39
N ALA A 68 5.77 6.17 -15.50
CA ALA A 68 6.74 6.80 -16.39
C ALA A 68 7.35 8.08 -15.80
N ARG A 69 6.68 8.71 -14.81
CA ARG A 69 7.15 9.92 -14.14
C ARG A 69 8.46 9.65 -13.35
N PRO A 70 9.28 10.68 -13.11
CA PRO A 70 10.55 10.54 -12.40
C PRO A 70 10.39 10.19 -10.92
N ALA A 71 9.26 10.60 -10.29
CA ALA A 71 9.02 10.40 -8.87
C ALA A 71 7.54 10.16 -8.58
N TRP A 72 7.25 9.18 -7.73
CA TRP A 72 5.90 8.82 -7.28
C TRP A 72 5.94 7.88 -6.08
N VAL A 73 4.84 7.84 -5.32
CA VAL A 73 4.58 6.81 -4.31
C VAL A 73 3.19 6.23 -4.49
N THR A 74 3.04 4.92 -4.39
CA THR A 74 1.75 4.23 -4.52
C THR A 74 1.71 2.92 -3.73
N GLU A 75 0.53 2.32 -3.59
CA GLU A 75 0.35 1.01 -2.96
C GLU A 75 0.64 -0.13 -3.96
N TRP A 76 1.29 -1.18 -3.47
CA TRP A 76 1.56 -2.39 -4.26
C TRP A 76 0.34 -3.32 -4.27
N GLN A 77 -0.60 -3.04 -5.14
CA GLN A 77 -1.88 -3.74 -5.27
C GLN A 77 -2.15 -4.13 -6.73
N TYR A 78 -3.26 -4.84 -6.97
CA TYR A 78 -3.77 -5.27 -8.28
C TYR A 78 -2.78 -6.09 -9.12
N SER A 79 -3.08 -7.38 -9.32
CA SER A 79 -2.19 -8.33 -10.00
C SER A 79 -1.79 -7.91 -11.41
N VAL A 80 -2.70 -7.24 -12.13
CA VAL A 80 -2.49 -6.80 -13.52
C VAL A 80 -1.41 -5.74 -13.71
N VAL A 81 -1.13 -4.95 -12.65
CA VAL A 81 -0.12 -3.87 -12.71
C VAL A 81 1.05 -4.05 -11.74
N ARG A 82 0.94 -4.99 -10.79
CA ARG A 82 1.89 -5.16 -9.68
C ARG A 82 3.33 -5.34 -10.14
N ASP A 83 3.56 -6.09 -11.20
CA ASP A 83 4.90 -6.32 -11.74
C ASP A 83 5.45 -5.05 -12.38
N ARG A 84 4.66 -4.33 -13.16
CA ARG A 84 5.06 -3.05 -13.76
C ARG A 84 5.45 -2.01 -12.69
N LEU A 85 4.72 -1.97 -11.56
CA LEU A 85 5.04 -1.07 -10.45
C LEU A 85 6.44 -1.36 -9.88
N VAL A 86 6.74 -2.62 -9.56
CA VAL A 86 8.04 -2.98 -8.97
C VAL A 86 9.18 -2.94 -9.96
N ASP A 87 8.93 -3.10 -11.25
CA ASP A 87 9.97 -2.97 -12.28
C ASP A 87 10.50 -1.53 -12.40
N ARG A 88 9.70 -0.55 -12.02
CA ARG A 88 10.06 0.87 -12.00
C ARG A 88 10.45 1.40 -10.61
N ALA A 89 10.09 0.69 -9.54
CA ALA A 89 10.35 1.12 -8.18
C ALA A 89 11.84 1.01 -7.82
N ASP A 90 12.29 1.94 -6.98
CA ASP A 90 13.62 1.95 -6.37
C ASP A 90 13.58 1.58 -4.87
N LEU A 91 12.39 1.63 -4.26
CA LEU A 91 12.17 1.23 -2.87
C LEU A 91 10.81 0.56 -2.69
N MET A 92 10.77 -0.53 -1.92
CA MET A 92 9.54 -1.11 -1.40
C MET A 92 9.51 -1.01 0.12
N LEU A 93 8.42 -0.47 0.67
CA LEU A 93 8.15 -0.51 2.10
C LEU A 93 7.08 -1.57 2.39
N TRP A 94 7.42 -2.58 3.16
CA TRP A 94 6.52 -3.70 3.44
C TRP A 94 6.01 -3.65 4.88
N ILE A 95 4.71 -3.37 5.04
CA ILE A 95 4.00 -3.39 6.32
C ILE A 95 3.50 -4.81 6.58
N ASP A 96 4.25 -5.56 7.39
CA ASP A 96 4.01 -6.96 7.73
C ASP A 96 3.51 -7.09 9.18
N LEU A 97 2.35 -6.52 9.45
CA LEU A 97 1.74 -6.55 10.78
C LEU A 97 1.14 -7.92 11.12
N PRO A 98 1.08 -8.29 12.40
CA PRO A 98 0.34 -9.48 12.85
C PRO A 98 -1.12 -9.43 12.38
N ARG A 99 -1.68 -10.60 11.99
CA ARG A 99 -3.05 -10.70 11.49
C ARG A 99 -4.07 -10.05 12.43
N ARG A 100 -3.96 -10.27 13.75
CA ARG A 100 -4.85 -9.67 14.75
C ARG A 100 -4.87 -8.14 14.68
N THR A 101 -3.71 -7.51 14.47
CA THR A 101 -3.58 -6.06 14.34
C THR A 101 -4.29 -5.57 13.08
N VAL A 102 -4.02 -6.21 11.94
CA VAL A 102 -4.66 -5.87 10.65
C VAL A 102 -6.17 -6.03 10.75
N MET A 103 -6.65 -7.14 11.32
CA MET A 103 -8.09 -7.40 11.45
C MET A 103 -8.79 -6.37 12.34
N ARG A 104 -8.20 -6.02 13.47
CA ARG A 104 -8.73 -4.96 14.33
C ARG A 104 -8.83 -3.63 13.58
N GLN A 105 -7.79 -3.25 12.87
CA GLN A 105 -7.75 -1.99 12.13
C GLN A 105 -8.78 -1.94 11.00
N ILE A 106 -8.91 -3.01 10.21
CA ILE A 106 -9.84 -3.03 9.09
C ILE A 106 -11.30 -3.04 9.57
N VAL A 107 -11.61 -3.76 10.64
CA VAL A 107 -12.96 -3.76 11.23
C VAL A 107 -13.32 -2.36 11.72
N ILE A 108 -12.46 -1.73 12.54
CA ILE A 108 -12.69 -0.38 13.06
C ILE A 108 -12.86 0.62 11.90
N ARG A 109 -11.99 0.57 10.89
CA ARG A 109 -12.06 1.44 9.71
C ARG A 109 -13.37 1.27 8.96
N THR A 110 -13.75 0.02 8.65
CA THR A 110 -14.98 -0.30 7.90
C THR A 110 -16.22 0.16 8.66
N VAL A 111 -16.28 -0.09 9.97
CA VAL A 111 -17.41 0.38 10.81
C VAL A 111 -17.47 1.91 10.82
N ARG A 112 -16.34 2.60 11.06
CA ARG A 112 -16.31 4.08 11.06
C ARG A 112 -16.73 4.68 9.73
N ARG A 113 -16.22 4.15 8.61
CA ARG A 113 -16.59 4.61 7.26
C ARG A 113 -18.06 4.40 6.98
N ARG A 114 -18.60 3.24 7.37
CA ARG A 114 -20.02 2.92 7.16
C ARG A 114 -20.93 3.81 7.99
N LEU A 115 -20.65 3.98 9.28
CA LEU A 115 -21.46 4.83 10.17
C LEU A 115 -21.36 6.31 9.80
N GLY A 116 -20.14 6.78 9.46
CA GLY A 116 -19.89 8.15 9.03
C GLY A 116 -20.31 8.44 7.60
N ARG A 117 -20.87 7.48 6.86
CA ARG A 117 -21.21 7.61 5.43
C ARG A 117 -20.08 8.26 4.63
N THR A 118 -18.84 7.84 4.92
CA THR A 118 -17.66 8.40 4.27
C THR A 118 -17.70 8.11 2.77
N VAL A 119 -17.64 9.17 1.98
CA VAL A 119 -17.50 9.06 0.53
C VAL A 119 -16.09 8.57 0.22
N LEU A 120 -16.00 7.51 -0.57
CA LEU A 120 -14.77 6.92 -1.06
C LEU A 120 -14.56 7.29 -2.54
N TRP A 121 -13.55 6.70 -3.15
CA TRP A 121 -13.19 6.97 -4.55
C TRP A 121 -14.40 6.97 -5.48
N ASN A 122 -14.50 7.98 -6.31
CA ASN A 122 -15.54 8.13 -7.35
C ASN A 122 -16.99 8.04 -6.80
N GLY A 123 -17.23 8.57 -5.59
CA GLY A 123 -18.57 8.63 -4.99
C GLY A 123 -19.04 7.35 -4.32
N ASN A 124 -18.20 6.34 -4.22
CA ASN A 124 -18.55 5.06 -3.59
C ASN A 124 -18.70 5.18 -2.07
N PHE A 125 -19.45 4.27 -1.48
CA PHE A 125 -19.61 4.12 -0.05
C PHE A 125 -19.23 2.71 0.40
N GLU A 126 -18.77 2.58 1.64
CA GLU A 126 -18.50 1.27 2.23
C GLU A 126 -19.79 0.40 2.22
N PRO A 127 -19.73 -0.84 1.71
CA PRO A 127 -20.91 -1.73 1.67
C PRO A 127 -21.52 -1.97 3.06
N PRO A 128 -22.82 -2.37 3.16
CA PRO A 128 -23.45 -2.71 4.42
C PRO A 128 -22.70 -3.82 5.15
N LEU A 129 -22.55 -3.68 6.49
CA LEU A 129 -21.73 -4.61 7.30
C LEU A 129 -22.23 -6.06 7.26
N HIS A 130 -23.55 -6.28 7.09
CA HIS A 130 -24.10 -7.65 7.00
C HIS A 130 -23.57 -8.42 5.79
N ARG A 131 -23.10 -7.74 4.73
CA ARG A 131 -22.48 -8.39 3.57
C ARG A 131 -21.24 -9.21 3.92
N ILE A 132 -20.59 -8.96 5.08
CA ILE A 132 -19.44 -9.76 5.52
C ILE A 132 -19.78 -11.27 5.57
N PHE A 133 -21.02 -11.64 5.81
CA PHE A 133 -21.44 -13.03 5.94
C PHE A 133 -21.64 -13.71 4.58
N PHE A 134 -22.01 -12.98 3.54
CA PHE A 134 -22.42 -13.52 2.24
C PHE A 134 -21.43 -13.19 1.11
N ASP A 135 -20.75 -12.05 1.20
CA ASP A 135 -19.84 -11.58 0.16
C ASP A 135 -18.40 -12.01 0.45
N ARG A 136 -17.85 -12.86 -0.42
CA ARG A 136 -16.45 -13.32 -0.30
C ARG A 136 -15.44 -12.22 -0.58
N GLU A 137 -15.84 -11.20 -1.34
CA GLU A 137 -15.01 -10.05 -1.68
C GLU A 137 -15.11 -8.92 -0.68
N HIS A 138 -15.99 -9.06 0.34
CA HIS A 138 -16.07 -8.07 1.42
C HIS A 138 -14.68 -7.85 2.04
N VAL A 139 -14.26 -6.59 2.16
CA VAL A 139 -12.90 -6.18 2.50
C VAL A 139 -12.32 -6.86 3.75
N ILE A 140 -13.16 -7.15 4.76
CA ILE A 140 -12.74 -7.84 5.99
C ILE A 140 -12.41 -9.32 5.71
N ARG A 141 -13.25 -10.03 4.93
CA ARG A 141 -12.99 -11.42 4.52
C ARG A 141 -11.78 -11.50 3.60
N TRP A 142 -11.69 -10.58 2.66
CA TRP A 142 -10.53 -10.45 1.78
C TRP A 142 -9.23 -10.29 2.58
N ALA A 143 -9.19 -9.37 3.55
CA ALA A 143 -8.02 -9.18 4.39
C ALA A 143 -7.64 -10.44 5.17
N TRP A 144 -8.64 -11.16 5.71
CA TRP A 144 -8.40 -12.42 6.42
C TRP A 144 -7.76 -13.47 5.52
N ASN A 145 -8.32 -13.68 4.34
CA ASN A 145 -7.91 -14.73 3.40
C ASN A 145 -6.55 -14.42 2.75
N THR A 146 -6.26 -13.14 2.49
CA THR A 146 -5.06 -12.71 1.75
C THR A 146 -3.89 -12.34 2.64
N HIS A 147 -4.03 -12.33 3.97
CA HIS A 147 -2.99 -11.88 4.88
C HIS A 147 -1.63 -12.57 4.65
N ARG A 148 -1.61 -13.90 4.55
CA ARG A 148 -0.37 -14.67 4.32
C ARG A 148 0.17 -14.55 2.89
N MET A 149 -0.68 -14.19 1.94
CA MET A 149 -0.30 -14.11 0.53
C MET A 149 0.66 -12.96 0.25
N THR A 150 0.55 -11.85 0.97
CA THR A 150 1.44 -10.70 0.80
C THR A 150 2.88 -11.07 1.12
N ALA A 151 3.12 -11.76 2.23
CA ALA A 151 4.45 -12.22 2.61
C ALA A 151 5.06 -13.14 1.54
N ALA A 152 4.30 -14.14 1.07
CA ALA A 152 4.77 -15.05 0.02
C ALA A 152 5.08 -14.32 -1.30
N ARG A 153 4.29 -13.29 -1.64
CA ARG A 153 4.52 -12.46 -2.85
C ARG A 153 5.79 -11.63 -2.72
N VAL A 154 6.01 -10.99 -1.56
CA VAL A 154 7.22 -10.19 -1.31
C VAL A 154 8.48 -11.06 -1.34
N GLN A 155 8.43 -12.28 -0.77
CA GLN A 155 9.56 -13.21 -0.82
C GLN A 155 9.89 -13.60 -2.27
N ARG A 156 8.89 -13.95 -3.09
CA ARG A 156 9.10 -14.25 -4.51
C ARG A 156 9.64 -13.04 -5.28
N LEU A 157 9.15 -11.85 -4.98
CA LEU A 157 9.67 -10.62 -5.59
C LEU A 157 11.15 -10.41 -5.23
N ASN A 158 11.54 -10.60 -3.97
CA ASN A 158 12.92 -10.44 -3.53
C ASN A 158 13.88 -11.40 -4.25
N MET A 159 13.43 -12.61 -4.58
CA MET A 159 14.22 -13.53 -5.42
C MET A 159 14.32 -13.05 -6.87
N ARG A 160 13.25 -12.50 -7.43
CA ARG A 160 13.21 -11.99 -8.81
C ARG A 160 13.95 -10.66 -9.00
N ARG A 161 13.88 -9.78 -7.99
CA ARG A 161 14.47 -8.43 -7.99
C ARG A 161 15.40 -8.25 -6.79
N PRO A 162 16.57 -8.89 -6.77
CA PRO A 162 17.54 -8.77 -5.67
C PRO A 162 18.11 -7.33 -5.54
N ASP A 163 18.05 -6.55 -6.61
CA ASP A 163 18.43 -5.14 -6.70
C ASP A 163 17.44 -4.19 -6.00
N LEU A 164 16.17 -4.58 -5.88
CA LEU A 164 15.17 -3.76 -5.21
C LEU A 164 15.37 -3.78 -3.69
N THR A 165 15.55 -2.60 -3.12
CA THR A 165 15.59 -2.44 -1.66
C THR A 165 14.18 -2.61 -1.10
N ILE A 166 14.00 -3.53 -0.15
CA ILE A 166 12.74 -3.80 0.54
C ILE A 166 12.97 -3.57 2.03
N VAL A 167 12.22 -2.66 2.66
CA VAL A 167 12.25 -2.45 4.11
C VAL A 167 11.00 -3.03 4.73
N ARG A 168 11.18 -3.96 5.69
CA ARG A 168 10.07 -4.66 6.37
C ARG A 168 9.79 -4.07 7.73
N PHE A 169 8.52 -3.80 8.02
CA PHE A 169 8.02 -3.31 9.30
C PHE A 169 7.02 -4.29 9.93
N ARG A 170 7.22 -4.63 11.18
CA ARG A 170 6.34 -5.50 11.96
C ARG A 170 5.41 -4.74 12.91
N SER A 171 5.60 -3.43 13.04
CA SER A 171 4.76 -2.55 13.85
C SER A 171 4.71 -1.13 13.29
N HIS A 172 3.68 -0.37 13.63
CA HIS A 172 3.61 1.05 13.29
C HIS A 172 4.67 1.89 14.00
N ALA A 173 5.12 1.45 15.19
CA ALA A 173 6.21 2.10 15.90
C ALA A 173 7.52 2.02 15.10
N GLU A 174 7.80 0.88 14.46
CA GLU A 174 8.95 0.74 13.55
C GLU A 174 8.84 1.67 12.35
N VAL A 175 7.65 1.76 11.73
CA VAL A 175 7.40 2.72 10.62
C VAL A 175 7.70 4.14 11.07
N ASN A 176 7.16 4.57 12.22
CA ASN A 176 7.35 5.93 12.73
C ASN A 176 8.81 6.25 13.01
N ARG A 177 9.54 5.34 13.65
CA ARG A 177 10.97 5.51 13.91
C ARG A 177 11.77 5.59 12.61
N TRP A 178 11.52 4.69 11.68
CA TRP A 178 12.20 4.68 10.39
C TRP A 178 11.99 5.99 9.61
N LEU A 179 10.76 6.51 9.60
CA LEU A 179 10.47 7.80 8.96
C LEU A 179 11.26 8.94 9.61
N ALA A 180 11.34 8.96 10.96
CA ALA A 180 12.04 10.01 11.68
C ALA A 180 13.58 9.90 11.55
N ASP A 181 14.11 8.69 11.70
CA ASP A 181 15.54 8.48 11.91
C ASP A 181 16.30 8.19 10.60
N ARG A 182 15.61 7.72 9.57
CA ARG A 182 16.23 7.27 8.31
C ARG A 182 15.78 8.08 7.11
N LEU A 183 14.47 8.32 6.96
CA LEU A 183 13.95 9.00 5.78
C LEU A 183 14.10 10.52 5.88
N LEU A 184 13.71 11.14 6.98
CA LEU A 184 13.82 12.61 7.16
C LEU A 184 15.24 13.14 7.00
N PRO A 185 16.28 12.52 7.56
CA PRO A 185 17.66 12.94 7.29
C PRO A 185 18.05 12.80 5.82
N ALA A 186 17.67 11.69 5.17
CA ALA A 186 17.95 11.46 3.75
C ALA A 186 17.19 12.39 2.80
N ALA A 187 16.04 12.94 3.23
CA ALA A 187 15.25 13.88 2.46
C ALA A 187 15.81 15.31 2.45
N ARG A 188 16.72 15.64 3.38
CA ARG A 188 17.33 16.98 3.54
C ARG A 188 18.65 17.15 2.77
N ILE A 189 19.17 16.06 2.21
CA ILE A 189 20.35 16.03 1.34
C ILE A 189 19.91 16.15 -0.11
#